data_efc3307de1a90a2472116da459ab755e
#
_entry.id   efc3307de1a90a2472116da459ab755e
#
_cell.length_a   1.000
_cell.length_b   1.000
_cell.length_c   1.000
_cell.angle_alpha   90.00
_cell.angle_beta   90.00
_cell.angle_gamma   90.00
#
_symmetry.space_group_name_H-M   'P 1'
#
loop_
_entity.id
_entity.type
_entity.pdbx_description
1 polymer ?
#
loop_
_entity_poly.entity_id
_entity_poly.type
_entity_poly.pdbx_seq_one_letter_code
_entity_poly.pdbx_strand_id
1 'polypeptide(L)'
;MSESAPMELIWYGRTCVRLRGKEAVVVADPYQSVVGPTGRGITGDIVTFSHPDDAPVARGKPKGKLSRDGTTLIPSSLDAAFVLDGPGEYEVKEVLVTGVRTYRDDAKGSEHGKGVSFVLEVDGIHTIHLGEIGHLLSEEKLGDIGAVDIACVPIGGTLSPTKAAALMAQLDPKIVVPMTLCDDDGDCAEALAKFLHEMGAEPVTQPKLSVTASSLPGETMTVLLESRGKQA
;
A
#
# COMPACT_ATOMS: atom_id res chain seq x y z
N MET A 1 33.15 -2.04 0.39
CA MET A 1 31.80 -2.64 0.25
C MET A 1 30.94 -1.54 -0.36
N SER A 2 30.40 -1.72 -1.56
CA SER A 2 29.53 -0.74 -2.20
C SER A 2 28.25 -0.63 -1.35
N GLU A 3 27.96 0.53 -0.78
CA GLU A 3 26.66 0.79 -0.18
C GLU A 3 25.59 0.58 -1.26
N SER A 4 24.69 -0.36 -1.02
CA SER A 4 23.53 -0.55 -1.91
C SER A 4 22.70 0.73 -1.93
N ALA A 5 22.24 1.13 -3.10
CA ALA A 5 21.32 2.27 -3.20
C ALA A 5 20.09 1.99 -2.30
N PRO A 6 19.59 2.99 -1.56
CA PRO A 6 18.46 2.78 -0.67
C PRO A 6 17.17 2.53 -1.46
N MET A 7 16.30 1.64 -0.94
CA MET A 7 14.93 1.54 -1.39
C MET A 7 14.19 2.84 -1.08
N GLU A 8 13.42 3.35 -2.02
CA GLU A 8 12.61 4.55 -1.85
C GLU A 8 11.12 4.21 -1.87
N LEU A 9 10.35 4.71 -0.90
CA LEU A 9 8.90 4.64 -0.86
C LEU A 9 8.31 6.05 -0.97
N ILE A 10 7.40 6.22 -1.92
CA ILE A 10 6.70 7.49 -2.22
C ILE A 10 5.20 7.21 -2.18
N TRP A 11 4.45 8.09 -1.50
CA TRP A 11 3.00 8.03 -1.43
C TRP A 11 2.36 8.99 -2.43
N TYR A 12 1.34 8.49 -3.17
CA TYR A 12 0.61 9.26 -4.18
C TYR A 12 -0.82 9.63 -3.77
N GLY A 13 -1.23 9.26 -2.57
CA GLY A 13 -2.58 9.47 -2.02
C GLY A 13 -3.38 8.17 -1.92
N ARG A 14 -4.36 8.17 -1.05
CA ARG A 14 -5.13 6.98 -0.68
C ARG A 14 -4.19 5.78 -0.42
N THR A 15 -4.45 4.64 -1.02
CA THR A 15 -3.56 3.47 -0.92
C THR A 15 -2.42 3.43 -1.95
N CYS A 16 -2.30 4.44 -2.83
CA CYS A 16 -1.29 4.41 -3.88
C CYS A 16 0.12 4.72 -3.36
N VAL A 17 0.99 3.73 -3.37
CA VAL A 17 2.42 3.88 -3.04
C VAL A 17 3.30 3.32 -4.14
N ARG A 18 4.50 3.88 -4.27
CA ARG A 18 5.53 3.42 -5.20
C ARG A 18 6.79 3.08 -4.42
N LEU A 19 7.24 1.83 -4.53
CA LEU A 19 8.51 1.35 -4.01
C LEU A 19 9.51 1.24 -5.16
N ARG A 20 10.65 1.87 -5.01
CA ARG A 20 11.75 1.79 -5.96
C ARG A 20 12.95 1.12 -5.32
N GLY A 21 13.23 -0.08 -5.75
CA GLY A 21 14.48 -0.78 -5.45
C GLY A 21 15.53 -0.56 -6.52
N LYS A 22 16.61 -1.32 -6.42
CA LYS A 22 17.74 -1.32 -7.33
C LYS A 22 17.34 -1.87 -8.71
N GLU A 23 16.67 -3.02 -8.76
CA GLU A 23 16.39 -3.75 -10.00
C GLU A 23 14.97 -3.52 -10.52
N ALA A 24 14.02 -3.20 -9.64
CA ALA A 24 12.62 -3.04 -10.01
C ALA A 24 11.90 -1.93 -9.24
N VAL A 25 10.77 -1.52 -9.84
CA VAL A 25 9.84 -0.56 -9.26
C VAL A 25 8.47 -1.22 -9.13
N VAL A 26 7.93 -1.23 -7.92
CA VAL A 26 6.57 -1.69 -7.61
C VAL A 26 5.66 -0.49 -7.40
N VAL A 27 4.48 -0.51 -8.00
CA VAL A 27 3.44 0.49 -7.76
C VAL A 27 2.19 -0.24 -7.24
N ALA A 28 1.83 0.03 -6.00
CA ALA A 28 0.65 -0.52 -5.38
C ALA A 28 -0.53 0.44 -5.53
N ASP A 29 -1.69 -0.10 -5.89
CA ASP A 29 -2.97 0.59 -6.01
C ASP A 29 -2.95 1.88 -6.86
N PRO A 30 -2.36 1.87 -8.07
CA PRO A 30 -2.38 3.04 -8.94
C PRO A 30 -3.74 3.19 -9.63
N TYR A 31 -4.83 3.32 -8.85
CA TYR A 31 -6.18 3.48 -9.40
C TYR A 31 -6.29 4.76 -10.21
N GLN A 32 -7.00 4.69 -11.36
CA GLN A 32 -7.22 5.89 -12.17
C GLN A 32 -8.01 6.98 -11.42
N SER A 33 -8.80 6.61 -10.43
CA SER A 33 -9.45 7.52 -9.49
C SER A 33 -8.47 8.33 -8.64
N VAL A 34 -7.25 7.82 -8.40
CA VAL A 34 -6.21 8.46 -7.59
C VAL A 34 -5.18 9.18 -8.47
N VAL A 35 -4.61 8.48 -9.45
CA VAL A 35 -3.49 8.98 -10.25
C VAL A 35 -3.89 9.43 -11.67
N GLY A 36 -5.16 9.30 -12.01
CA GLY A 36 -5.70 9.63 -13.33
C GLY A 36 -5.39 8.58 -14.40
N PRO A 37 -6.02 8.70 -15.59
CA PRO A 37 -5.93 7.70 -16.66
C PRO A 37 -4.53 7.54 -17.24
N THR A 38 -3.68 8.55 -17.12
CA THR A 38 -2.28 8.49 -17.59
C THR A 38 -1.28 8.10 -16.51
N GLY A 39 -1.74 7.93 -15.24
CA GLY A 39 -0.87 7.64 -14.10
C GLY A 39 0.09 8.77 -13.74
N ARG A 40 -0.14 10.00 -14.21
CA ARG A 40 0.72 11.19 -13.95
C ARG A 40 2.21 10.93 -14.19
N GLY A 41 2.55 10.07 -15.16
CA GLY A 41 3.93 9.69 -15.47
C GLY A 41 4.58 8.73 -14.47
N ILE A 42 3.82 8.12 -13.57
CA ILE A 42 4.31 7.05 -12.69
C ILE A 42 4.74 5.87 -13.58
N THR A 43 5.95 5.39 -13.39
CA THR A 43 6.47 4.19 -14.05
C THR A 43 6.71 3.09 -13.04
N GLY A 44 6.51 1.85 -13.44
CA GLY A 44 6.74 0.67 -12.61
C GLY A 44 6.90 -0.59 -13.47
N ASP A 45 7.56 -1.58 -12.90
CA ASP A 45 7.75 -2.90 -13.47
C ASP A 45 6.65 -3.85 -13.02
N ILE A 46 6.17 -3.65 -11.80
CA ILE A 46 5.13 -4.44 -11.15
C ILE A 46 4.04 -3.50 -10.67
N VAL A 47 2.78 -3.88 -10.88
CA VAL A 47 1.59 -3.19 -10.36
C VAL A 47 0.80 -4.19 -9.53
N THR A 48 0.42 -3.77 -8.31
CA THR A 48 -0.51 -4.56 -7.48
C THR A 48 -1.81 -3.80 -7.31
N PHE A 49 -2.94 -4.52 -7.29
CA PHE A 49 -4.24 -3.97 -6.94
C PHE A 49 -4.81 -4.75 -5.75
N SER A 50 -4.98 -4.06 -4.63
CA SER A 50 -5.48 -4.66 -3.40
C SER A 50 -6.98 -4.98 -3.43
N HIS A 51 -7.74 -4.30 -4.28
CA HIS A 51 -9.17 -4.51 -4.54
C HIS A 51 -9.54 -3.91 -5.91
N PRO A 52 -10.73 -4.16 -6.46
CA PRO A 52 -11.23 -3.46 -7.64
C PRO A 52 -11.33 -1.95 -7.42
N ASP A 53 -11.09 -1.13 -8.45
CA ASP A 53 -11.32 0.32 -8.38
C ASP A 53 -12.82 0.59 -8.14
N ASP A 54 -13.14 1.29 -7.05
CA ASP A 54 -14.53 1.64 -6.71
C ASP A 54 -15.10 2.76 -7.59
N ALA A 55 -14.25 3.46 -8.36
CA ALA A 55 -14.71 4.47 -9.30
C ALA A 55 -15.51 3.81 -10.43
N PRO A 56 -16.70 4.32 -10.76
CA PRO A 56 -17.47 3.77 -11.86
C PRO A 56 -16.66 3.91 -13.15
N VAL A 57 -16.36 2.77 -13.78
CA VAL A 57 -15.84 2.76 -15.15
C VAL A 57 -16.83 3.55 -16.01
N ALA A 58 -16.38 4.64 -16.64
CA ALA A 58 -17.22 5.50 -17.45
C ALA A 58 -18.06 4.65 -18.42
N ARG A 59 -19.37 4.95 -18.53
CA ARG A 59 -20.29 4.20 -19.40
C ARG A 59 -19.75 4.18 -20.82
N GLY A 60 -19.23 3.03 -21.25
CA GLY A 60 -18.64 2.82 -22.56
C GLY A 60 -17.64 1.66 -22.53
N LYS A 61 -17.10 1.30 -23.68
CA LYS A 61 -16.00 0.33 -23.71
C LYS A 61 -14.79 0.98 -23.03
N PRO A 62 -14.20 0.34 -22.00
CA PRO A 62 -13.03 0.89 -21.33
C PRO A 62 -11.91 1.04 -22.38
N LYS A 63 -11.31 2.24 -22.44
CA LYS A 63 -10.13 2.50 -23.26
C LYS A 63 -8.92 2.30 -22.35
N GLY A 64 -8.21 1.20 -22.54
CA GLY A 64 -7.01 0.89 -21.76
C GLY A 64 -6.92 -0.59 -21.42
N LYS A 65 -5.78 -0.97 -20.84
CA LYS A 65 -5.54 -2.32 -20.32
C LYS A 65 -6.28 -2.50 -19.00
N LEU A 66 -6.90 -3.64 -18.81
CA LEU A 66 -7.56 -4.02 -17.56
C LEU A 66 -6.62 -4.89 -16.71
N SER A 67 -6.85 -4.90 -15.41
CA SER A 67 -6.34 -5.90 -14.46
C SER A 67 -6.70 -7.32 -14.91
N ARG A 68 -6.07 -8.33 -14.33
CA ARG A 68 -6.26 -9.74 -14.73
C ARG A 68 -7.69 -10.22 -14.46
N ASP A 69 -8.32 -9.73 -13.41
CA ASP A 69 -9.73 -9.99 -13.07
C ASP A 69 -10.72 -9.20 -13.95
N GLY A 70 -10.23 -8.27 -14.79
CA GLY A 70 -11.03 -7.47 -15.71
C GLY A 70 -11.83 -6.34 -15.07
N THR A 71 -11.57 -5.99 -13.81
CA THR A 71 -12.36 -5.02 -13.04
C THR A 71 -11.73 -3.63 -12.98
N THR A 72 -10.40 -3.53 -13.03
CA THR A 72 -9.67 -2.28 -12.81
C THR A 72 -8.94 -1.82 -14.06
N LEU A 73 -9.10 -0.55 -14.43
CA LEU A 73 -8.35 0.07 -15.52
C LEU A 73 -6.94 0.45 -15.06
N ILE A 74 -5.94 -0.01 -15.79
CA ILE A 74 -4.53 0.30 -15.53
C ILE A 74 -4.22 1.68 -16.16
N PRO A 75 -3.55 2.59 -15.45
CA PRO A 75 -3.04 3.83 -16.03
C PRO A 75 -2.10 3.56 -17.21
N SER A 76 -2.21 4.34 -18.29
CA SER A 76 -1.47 4.05 -19.53
C SER A 76 0.06 4.08 -19.39
N SER A 77 0.60 4.82 -18.42
CA SER A 77 2.04 4.81 -18.12
C SER A 77 2.54 3.47 -17.53
N LEU A 78 1.60 2.60 -17.09
CA LEU A 78 1.87 1.31 -16.46
C LEU A 78 1.43 0.12 -17.34
N ASP A 79 1.03 0.35 -18.59
CA ASP A 79 0.53 -0.70 -19.50
C ASP A 79 1.53 -1.85 -19.72
N ALA A 80 2.84 -1.58 -19.61
CA ALA A 80 3.88 -2.59 -19.75
C ALA A 80 4.20 -3.35 -18.44
N ALA A 81 3.66 -2.91 -17.30
CA ALA A 81 3.94 -3.53 -16.01
C ALA A 81 3.30 -4.93 -15.89
N PHE A 82 3.91 -5.77 -15.05
CA PHE A 82 3.34 -7.02 -14.62
C PHE A 82 2.29 -6.76 -13.53
N VAL A 83 1.06 -7.20 -13.76
CA VAL A 83 -0.09 -6.87 -12.90
C VAL A 83 -0.45 -8.04 -12.00
N LEU A 84 -0.61 -7.76 -10.70
CA LEU A 84 -1.01 -8.68 -9.64
C LEU A 84 -2.25 -8.11 -8.94
N ASP A 85 -3.36 -8.86 -8.98
CA ASP A 85 -4.67 -8.47 -8.43
C ASP A 85 -5.34 -9.59 -7.62
N GLY A 86 -4.56 -10.58 -7.20
CA GLY A 86 -5.04 -11.74 -6.46
C GLY A 86 -4.00 -12.30 -5.48
N PRO A 87 -4.43 -13.18 -4.57
CA PRO A 87 -3.52 -13.87 -3.67
C PRO A 87 -2.61 -14.85 -4.44
N GLY A 88 -1.44 -15.11 -3.90
CA GLY A 88 -0.44 -16.02 -4.46
C GLY A 88 0.98 -15.54 -4.21
N GLU A 89 1.95 -16.33 -4.64
CA GLU A 89 3.36 -16.02 -4.54
C GLU A 89 3.92 -15.83 -5.95
N TYR A 90 4.68 -14.76 -6.12
CA TYR A 90 5.22 -14.34 -7.41
C TYR A 90 6.65 -13.87 -7.23
N GLU A 91 7.47 -14.09 -8.26
CA GLU A 91 8.80 -13.51 -8.37
C GLU A 91 8.90 -12.80 -9.73
N VAL A 92 9.18 -11.50 -9.68
CA VAL A 92 9.30 -10.66 -10.88
C VAL A 92 10.48 -9.71 -10.70
N LYS A 93 11.50 -9.81 -11.55
CA LYS A 93 12.70 -8.94 -11.50
C LYS A 93 13.31 -8.87 -10.09
N GLU A 94 13.59 -10.01 -9.49
CA GLU A 94 14.18 -10.12 -8.14
C GLU A 94 13.32 -9.51 -7.01
N VAL A 95 12.05 -9.23 -7.26
CA VAL A 95 11.07 -8.84 -6.25
C VAL A 95 10.18 -10.04 -5.97
N LEU A 96 10.16 -10.48 -4.71
CA LEU A 96 9.20 -11.48 -4.23
C LEU A 96 7.93 -10.76 -3.78
N VAL A 97 6.78 -11.25 -4.25
CA VAL A 97 5.47 -10.68 -3.93
C VAL A 97 4.56 -11.78 -3.40
N THR A 98 4.13 -11.65 -2.15
CA THR A 98 3.13 -12.54 -1.55
C THR A 98 1.81 -11.81 -1.38
N GLY A 99 0.79 -12.23 -2.11
CA GLY A 99 -0.58 -11.73 -1.97
C GLY A 99 -1.37 -12.57 -0.97
N VAL A 100 -1.82 -11.95 0.12
CA VAL A 100 -2.59 -12.60 1.18
C VAL A 100 -4.04 -12.15 1.13
N ARG A 101 -5.00 -13.09 1.09
CA ARG A 101 -6.42 -12.77 1.08
C ARG A 101 -6.84 -12.05 2.35
N THR A 102 -7.41 -10.87 2.19
CA THR A 102 -8.00 -10.04 3.25
C THR A 102 -9.42 -9.59 2.86
N TYR A 103 -10.04 -8.75 3.70
CA TYR A 103 -11.36 -8.19 3.47
C TYR A 103 -11.36 -6.71 3.82
N ARG A 104 -12.22 -5.94 3.17
CA ARG A 104 -12.37 -4.50 3.39
C ARG A 104 -13.35 -4.17 4.52
N ASP A 105 -13.80 -5.19 5.26
CA ASP A 105 -14.73 -5.11 6.40
C ASP A 105 -14.47 -6.23 7.40
N ASP A 106 -15.10 -6.14 8.59
CA ASP A 106 -15.08 -7.18 9.61
C ASP A 106 -16.05 -8.35 9.33
N ALA A 107 -16.88 -8.23 8.31
CA ALA A 107 -17.91 -9.20 7.94
C ALA A 107 -17.47 -10.16 6.82
N LYS A 108 -16.16 -10.42 6.70
CA LYS A 108 -15.54 -11.30 5.69
C LYS A 108 -15.86 -10.88 4.25
N GLY A 109 -15.94 -9.58 4.01
CA GLY A 109 -16.16 -9.00 2.70
C GLY A 109 -17.64 -8.96 2.27
N SER A 110 -18.58 -9.15 3.17
CA SER A 110 -20.01 -9.09 2.83
C SER A 110 -20.53 -7.65 2.65
N GLU A 111 -19.85 -6.65 3.19
CA GLU A 111 -20.24 -5.24 3.15
C GLU A 111 -19.43 -4.45 2.11
N HIS A 112 -18.09 -4.55 2.16
CA HIS A 112 -17.17 -3.79 1.32
C HIS A 112 -16.31 -4.65 0.38
N GLY A 113 -16.52 -5.96 0.39
CA GLY A 113 -15.87 -6.87 -0.53
C GLY A 113 -14.54 -7.45 -0.03
N LYS A 114 -13.95 -8.26 -0.91
CA LYS A 114 -12.67 -8.92 -0.67
C LYS A 114 -11.52 -7.99 -1.02
N GLY A 115 -10.39 -8.16 -0.32
CA GLY A 115 -9.13 -7.49 -0.62
C GLY A 115 -7.97 -8.48 -0.67
N VAL A 116 -6.81 -7.94 -1.01
CA VAL A 116 -5.51 -8.63 -0.95
C VAL A 116 -4.52 -7.68 -0.33
N SER A 117 -3.84 -8.10 0.73
CA SER A 117 -2.66 -7.39 1.22
C SER A 117 -1.43 -8.00 0.56
N PHE A 118 -0.49 -7.17 0.13
CA PHE A 118 0.72 -7.63 -0.56
C PHE A 118 1.95 -7.40 0.29
N VAL A 119 2.70 -8.47 0.55
CA VAL A 119 4.07 -8.38 1.06
C VAL A 119 5.01 -8.29 -0.13
N LEU A 120 5.83 -7.26 -0.15
CA LEU A 120 6.76 -6.91 -1.22
C LEU A 120 8.17 -6.98 -0.64
N GLU A 121 8.97 -7.97 -1.05
CA GLU A 121 10.38 -8.01 -0.71
C GLU A 121 11.18 -7.31 -1.81
N VAL A 122 11.70 -6.14 -1.47
CA VAL A 122 12.48 -5.29 -2.36
C VAL A 122 13.82 -4.98 -1.69
N ASP A 123 14.93 -5.35 -2.32
CA ASP A 123 16.29 -5.15 -1.80
C ASP A 123 16.49 -5.72 -0.38
N GLY A 124 15.81 -6.83 -0.05
CA GLY A 124 15.86 -7.49 1.26
C GLY A 124 15.06 -6.76 2.35
N ILE A 125 14.16 -5.87 1.97
CA ILE A 125 13.22 -5.17 2.87
C ILE A 125 11.81 -5.68 2.61
N HIS A 126 11.14 -6.19 3.65
CA HIS A 126 9.79 -6.69 3.60
C HIS A 126 8.79 -5.57 3.88
N THR A 127 8.12 -5.08 2.85
CA THR A 127 7.09 -4.05 2.97
C THR A 127 5.71 -4.68 2.79
N ILE A 128 4.83 -4.58 3.78
CA ILE A 128 3.42 -4.94 3.62
C ILE A 128 2.61 -3.73 3.18
N HIS A 129 1.92 -3.86 2.06
CA HIS A 129 0.87 -2.96 1.60
C HIS A 129 -0.49 -3.56 1.98
N LEU A 130 -1.14 -2.99 2.97
CA LEU A 130 -2.39 -3.54 3.54
C LEU A 130 -3.63 -3.23 2.68
N GLY A 131 -3.52 -2.36 1.67
CA GLY A 131 -4.66 -1.90 0.89
C GLY A 131 -5.69 -1.21 1.77
N GLU A 132 -6.97 -1.48 1.53
CA GLU A 132 -8.08 -1.01 2.38
C GLU A 132 -8.58 -2.11 3.32
N ILE A 133 -7.67 -2.79 4.04
CA ILE A 133 -8.06 -3.81 5.02
C ILE A 133 -9.00 -3.24 6.08
N GLY A 134 -10.08 -3.98 6.43
CA GLY A 134 -11.08 -3.55 7.41
C GLY A 134 -11.15 -4.41 8.68
N HIS A 135 -10.19 -5.33 8.89
CA HIS A 135 -10.21 -6.28 10.02
C HIS A 135 -8.81 -6.56 10.57
N LEU A 136 -8.73 -7.15 11.76
CA LEU A 136 -7.49 -7.69 12.30
C LEU A 136 -7.13 -9.03 11.62
N LEU A 137 -5.85 -9.37 11.59
CA LEU A 137 -5.36 -10.60 10.97
C LEU A 137 -5.52 -11.79 11.93
N SER A 138 -5.83 -12.97 11.39
CA SER A 138 -5.74 -14.22 12.12
C SER A 138 -4.30 -14.70 12.23
N GLU A 139 -4.01 -15.59 13.19
CA GLU A 139 -2.68 -16.21 13.33
C GLU A 139 -2.20 -16.89 12.04
N GLU A 140 -3.10 -17.57 11.34
CA GLU A 140 -2.82 -18.17 10.03
C GLU A 140 -2.31 -17.11 9.03
N LYS A 141 -3.01 -15.96 8.92
CA LYS A 141 -2.63 -14.88 8.01
C LYS A 141 -1.36 -14.16 8.42
N LEU A 142 -1.11 -14.01 9.71
CA LEU A 142 0.18 -13.53 10.22
C LEU A 142 1.32 -14.49 9.85
N GLY A 143 1.06 -15.81 9.90
CA GLY A 143 2.00 -16.82 9.42
C GLY A 143 2.29 -16.73 7.91
N ASP A 144 1.26 -16.49 7.09
CA ASP A 144 1.40 -16.30 5.63
C ASP A 144 2.21 -15.02 5.31
N ILE A 145 2.06 -13.96 6.11
CA ILE A 145 2.73 -12.66 5.93
C ILE A 145 4.20 -12.74 6.36
N GLY A 146 4.48 -13.40 7.47
CA GLY A 146 5.83 -13.46 8.03
C GLY A 146 6.32 -12.16 8.64
N ALA A 147 7.64 -11.97 8.70
CA ALA A 147 8.26 -10.77 9.26
C ALA A 147 8.05 -9.55 8.35
N VAL A 148 7.77 -8.39 8.95
CA VAL A 148 7.51 -7.12 8.24
C VAL A 148 8.49 -6.06 8.73
N ASP A 149 9.18 -5.39 7.82
CA ASP A 149 10.01 -4.24 8.13
C ASP A 149 9.23 -2.92 8.02
N ILE A 150 8.39 -2.79 6.98
CA ILE A 150 7.60 -1.58 6.72
C ILE A 150 6.12 -1.97 6.54
N ALA A 151 5.22 -1.30 7.25
CA ALA A 151 3.78 -1.47 7.08
C ALA A 151 3.12 -0.19 6.55
N CYS A 152 2.50 -0.27 5.36
CA CYS A 152 1.62 0.77 4.82
C CYS A 152 0.18 0.48 5.28
N VAL A 153 -0.33 1.27 6.22
CA VAL A 153 -1.61 1.04 6.91
C VAL A 153 -2.67 2.06 6.51
N PRO A 154 -3.90 1.64 6.13
CA PRO A 154 -4.98 2.56 5.77
C PRO A 154 -5.55 3.25 7.01
N ILE A 155 -5.80 4.57 6.91
CA ILE A 155 -6.40 5.41 7.95
C ILE A 155 -7.60 6.15 7.36
N GLY A 156 -8.73 6.16 8.08
CA GLY A 156 -9.95 6.84 7.67
C GLY A 156 -10.89 6.00 6.78
N GLY A 157 -10.62 4.70 6.66
CA GLY A 157 -11.51 3.73 6.01
C GLY A 157 -12.37 2.96 7.02
N THR A 158 -12.69 1.70 6.69
CA THR A 158 -13.49 0.80 7.56
C THR A 158 -12.73 0.33 8.79
N LEU A 159 -11.39 0.33 8.74
CA LEU A 159 -10.54 0.02 9.89
C LEU A 159 -10.47 1.24 10.83
N SER A 160 -11.00 1.11 12.05
CA SER A 160 -10.92 2.20 13.03
C SER A 160 -9.47 2.48 13.45
N PRO A 161 -9.13 3.71 13.86
CA PRO A 161 -7.78 4.05 14.30
C PRO A 161 -7.21 3.13 15.38
N THR A 162 -8.03 2.76 16.37
CA THR A 162 -7.64 1.81 17.43
C THR A 162 -7.37 0.40 16.88
N LYS A 163 -8.19 -0.08 15.92
CA LYS A 163 -7.92 -1.36 15.25
C LYS A 163 -6.68 -1.28 14.35
N ALA A 164 -6.43 -0.15 13.71
CA ALA A 164 -5.21 0.06 12.92
C ALA A 164 -3.96 -0.03 13.82
N ALA A 165 -3.97 0.60 14.99
CA ALA A 165 -2.88 0.47 15.96
C ALA A 165 -2.73 -0.98 16.48
N ALA A 166 -3.84 -1.67 16.77
CA ALA A 166 -3.80 -3.09 17.15
C ALA A 166 -3.24 -3.99 16.04
N LEU A 167 -3.54 -3.69 14.76
CA LEU A 167 -2.97 -4.38 13.61
C LEU A 167 -1.46 -4.16 13.50
N MET A 168 -0.98 -2.94 13.78
CA MET A 168 0.46 -2.68 13.85
C MET A 168 1.13 -3.47 14.98
N ALA A 169 0.48 -3.59 16.13
CA ALA A 169 0.99 -4.42 17.23
C ALA A 169 1.01 -5.94 16.88
N GLN A 170 0.12 -6.41 15.98
CA GLN A 170 0.16 -7.79 15.49
C GLN A 170 1.33 -8.03 14.51
N LEU A 171 1.60 -7.05 13.63
CA LEU A 171 2.63 -7.14 12.58
C LEU A 171 4.03 -6.80 13.08
N ASP A 172 4.14 -6.02 14.15
CA ASP A 172 5.38 -5.54 14.78
C ASP A 172 6.42 -4.99 13.76
N PRO A 173 6.01 -4.05 12.87
CA PRO A 173 6.91 -3.53 11.85
C PRO A 173 7.92 -2.55 12.47
N LYS A 174 9.07 -2.38 11.83
CA LYS A 174 10.06 -1.37 12.21
C LYS A 174 9.65 0.04 11.79
N ILE A 175 8.94 0.17 10.67
CA ILE A 175 8.43 1.45 10.16
C ILE A 175 6.95 1.32 9.82
N VAL A 176 6.15 2.26 10.30
CA VAL A 176 4.72 2.40 9.98
C VAL A 176 4.52 3.62 9.09
N VAL A 177 3.87 3.43 7.95
CA VAL A 177 3.52 4.48 7.00
C VAL A 177 1.99 4.56 6.90
N PRO A 178 1.34 5.52 7.59
CA PRO A 178 -0.09 5.74 7.48
C PRO A 178 -0.46 6.28 6.08
N MET A 179 -1.47 5.68 5.47
CA MET A 179 -2.08 6.09 4.21
C MET A 179 -3.48 6.61 4.47
N THR A 180 -3.72 7.92 4.37
CA THR A 180 -5.05 8.48 4.58
C THR A 180 -5.94 8.27 3.36
N LEU A 181 -7.16 7.75 3.58
CA LEU A 181 -8.09 7.34 2.52
C LEU A 181 -9.08 8.43 2.12
N CYS A 182 -9.14 9.54 2.85
CA CYS A 182 -10.07 10.64 2.55
C CYS A 182 -9.61 11.48 1.36
N ASP A 183 -10.58 11.88 0.54
CA ASP A 183 -10.32 12.75 -0.60
C ASP A 183 -10.29 14.24 -0.20
N ASP A 184 -10.94 14.63 0.93
CA ASP A 184 -10.99 15.98 1.50
C ASP A 184 -11.00 16.00 3.05
N ASP A 185 -10.22 16.76 3.55
CA ASP A 185 -9.81 17.60 4.68
C ASP A 185 -10.36 17.40 6.12
N GLY A 186 -11.48 16.76 6.41
CA GLY A 186 -12.00 16.78 7.80
C GLY A 186 -11.75 15.49 8.57
N ASP A 187 -12.35 14.43 8.09
CA ASP A 187 -12.46 13.17 8.84
C ASP A 187 -11.16 12.39 8.96
N CYS A 188 -10.25 12.53 8.00
CA CYS A 188 -8.96 11.85 8.06
C CYS A 188 -7.98 12.49 9.03
N ALA A 189 -8.03 13.78 9.25
CA ALA A 189 -7.13 14.45 10.20
C ALA A 189 -7.38 13.96 11.63
N GLU A 190 -8.66 13.82 12.03
CA GLU A 190 -9.05 13.29 13.33
C GLU A 190 -8.67 11.81 13.47
N ALA A 191 -8.97 11.00 12.44
CA ALA A 191 -8.62 9.57 12.42
C ALA A 191 -7.11 9.36 12.50
N LEU A 192 -6.33 10.16 11.77
CA LEU A 192 -4.86 10.12 11.82
C LEU A 192 -4.34 10.54 13.19
N ALA A 193 -4.84 11.64 13.75
CA ALA A 193 -4.43 12.10 15.09
C ALA A 193 -4.70 11.05 16.16
N LYS A 194 -5.87 10.39 16.10
CA LYS A 194 -6.21 9.31 17.01
C LYS A 194 -5.29 8.09 16.83
N PHE A 195 -5.01 7.70 15.59
CA PHE A 195 -4.07 6.62 15.30
C PHE A 195 -2.67 6.90 15.86
N LEU A 196 -2.14 8.11 15.61
CA LEU A 196 -0.84 8.53 16.13
C LEU A 196 -0.79 8.54 17.65
N HIS A 197 -1.87 8.98 18.30
CA HIS A 197 -2.00 8.92 19.76
C HIS A 197 -1.96 7.47 20.29
N GLU A 198 -2.70 6.55 19.66
CA GLU A 198 -2.70 5.12 20.02
C GLU A 198 -1.32 4.47 19.81
N MET A 199 -0.58 4.92 18.78
CA MET A 199 0.80 4.47 18.51
C MET A 199 1.84 5.12 19.42
N GLY A 200 1.47 6.14 20.22
CA GLY A 200 2.42 6.95 20.98
C GLY A 200 3.46 7.66 20.10
N ALA A 201 3.09 8.03 18.86
CA ALA A 201 4.00 8.51 17.85
C ALA A 201 3.87 10.02 17.62
N GLU A 202 5.03 10.70 17.50
CA GLU A 202 5.14 12.10 17.08
C GLU A 202 5.97 12.17 15.77
N PRO A 203 5.40 11.76 14.64
CA PRO A 203 6.15 11.61 13.41
C PRO A 203 6.47 12.95 12.75
N VAL A 204 7.60 12.99 12.03
CA VAL A 204 7.93 14.08 11.13
C VAL A 204 7.45 13.73 9.73
N THR A 205 6.79 14.68 9.07
CA THR A 205 6.36 14.53 7.67
C THR A 205 7.54 14.72 6.73
N GLN A 206 7.66 13.84 5.73
CA GLN A 206 8.74 13.88 4.75
C GLN A 206 8.23 13.53 3.34
N PRO A 207 8.90 13.99 2.27
CA PRO A 207 8.42 13.77 0.89
C PRO A 207 8.56 12.33 0.41
N LYS A 208 9.44 11.54 1.02
CA LYS A 208 9.66 10.11 0.73
C LYS A 208 10.36 9.44 1.90
N LEU A 209 10.16 8.13 2.03
CA LEU A 209 10.98 7.29 2.88
C LEU A 209 12.14 6.72 2.04
N SER A 210 13.36 6.75 2.59
CA SER A 210 14.55 6.21 1.93
C SER A 210 15.33 5.37 2.94
N VAL A 211 15.42 4.06 2.72
CA VAL A 211 15.97 3.10 3.68
C VAL A 211 16.79 2.01 3.00
N THR A 212 17.76 1.48 3.75
CA THR A 212 18.46 0.22 3.45
C THR A 212 18.16 -0.78 4.55
N ALA A 213 18.36 -2.06 4.33
CA ALA A 213 18.17 -3.08 5.37
C ALA A 213 19.01 -2.79 6.64
N SER A 214 20.19 -2.20 6.47
CA SER A 214 21.07 -1.81 7.59
C SER A 214 20.68 -0.52 8.31
N SER A 215 19.80 0.31 7.71
CA SER A 215 19.34 1.58 8.30
C SER A 215 17.96 1.48 8.93
N LEU A 216 17.36 0.29 8.93
CA LEU A 216 16.08 0.07 9.61
C LEU A 216 16.22 0.32 11.11
N PRO A 217 15.26 1.01 11.75
CA PRO A 217 15.34 1.32 13.17
C PRO A 217 15.23 0.07 14.04
N GLY A 218 15.79 0.14 15.25
CA GLY A 218 15.68 -0.93 16.25
C GLY A 218 14.33 -0.97 16.98
N GLU A 219 13.61 0.16 16.99
CA GLU A 219 12.26 0.29 17.58
C GLU A 219 11.29 0.78 16.51
N THR A 220 10.02 0.44 16.65
CA THR A 220 8.98 0.87 15.70
C THR A 220 8.89 2.39 15.65
N MET A 221 8.95 2.96 14.46
CA MET A 221 8.75 4.38 14.21
C MET A 221 7.64 4.63 13.19
N THR A 222 6.88 5.69 13.36
CA THR A 222 5.88 6.13 12.39
C THR A 222 6.45 7.24 11.52
N VAL A 223 6.23 7.14 10.21
CA VAL A 223 6.67 8.11 9.20
C VAL A 223 5.47 8.62 8.43
N LEU A 224 5.22 9.92 8.45
CA LEU A 224 4.22 10.53 7.59
C LEU A 224 4.86 10.94 6.26
N LEU A 225 4.18 10.61 5.16
CA LEU A 225 4.62 11.00 3.83
C LEU A 225 3.71 12.08 3.25
N GLU A 226 4.33 13.04 2.54
CA GLU A 226 3.60 14.00 1.73
C GLU A 226 2.97 13.29 0.51
N SER A 227 1.67 13.52 0.27
CA SER A 227 1.04 12.99 -0.93
C SER A 227 1.53 13.73 -2.18
N ARG A 228 2.06 13.00 -3.15
CA ARG A 228 2.37 13.54 -4.49
C ARG A 228 1.15 13.61 -5.42
N GLY A 229 0.00 13.13 -4.98
CA GLY A 229 -1.23 13.12 -5.76
C GLY A 229 -1.93 14.47 -5.88
N LYS A 230 -1.71 15.40 -4.95
CA LYS A 230 -2.41 16.69 -4.84
C LYS A 230 -1.59 17.93 -5.28
N GLN A 231 -0.53 17.79 -6.07
CA GLN A 231 0.08 18.98 -6.69
C GLN A 231 -0.79 19.38 -7.89
N ALA A 232 -1.62 20.39 -7.68
CA ALA A 232 -2.47 21.04 -8.68
C ALA A 232 -1.62 21.73 -9.76
#